data_9f36ccb71047ceb8f30daf84eca7f3c5
#
_entry.id   9f36ccb71047ceb8f30daf84eca7f3c5
#
_cell.length_a   1.000
_cell.length_b   1.000
_cell.length_c   1.000
_cell.angle_alpha   90.00
_cell.angle_beta   90.00
_cell.angle_gamma   90.00
#
_symmetry.space_group_name_H-M   'P 1'
#
loop_
_entity.id
_entity.type
_entity.pdbx_description
1 polymer ?
#
loop_
_entity_poly.entity_id
_entity_poly.type
_entity_poly.pdbx_seq_one_letter_code
_entity_poly.pdbx_strand_id
1 'polypeptide(L)'
;VCGMPLQAAGKGSVKQTPVPTVTVSEEPLATPEPGEPGNPRSSYKLGSARSLEGKNLIYSLFVDTPDAEWTDRDKKKALKNLEIAKEYIETEAKSYHKKVDLVVDFEEYEDLTGSARINFSLKDGEDYEEALDEEIAGWLEDQIDYEALTKKYKAKGIATIVFVNHKGSTYAICYDGVDNPQESLVMFAGEVPAVYAHEILHLFGAHDLYEDAEYTEEVCEYVKKAYPDEIMYTVKDEEGRLNNSEIQNELSPVTAYHLGWVNYIEEIDVFPQLKR
;
A
#
# COMPACT_ATOMS: atom_id res chain seq x y z
N VAL A 1 1.73 10.27 -9.92
CA VAL A 1 3.19 10.31 -10.23
C VAL A 1 3.91 10.88 -9.02
N CYS A 2 4.35 10.02 -8.09
CA CYS A 2 5.08 10.46 -6.89
C CYS A 2 6.59 10.49 -7.14
N GLY A 3 7.10 11.67 -7.49
CA GLY A 3 8.54 11.97 -7.51
C GLY A 3 8.90 12.84 -6.32
N MET A 4 9.67 12.32 -5.35
CA MET A 4 10.15 13.12 -4.20
C MET A 4 11.28 14.07 -4.58
N PRO A 5 11.18 15.41 -4.33
CA PRO A 5 12.32 16.31 -4.36
C PRO A 5 13.04 16.37 -3.01
N LEU A 6 14.37 16.31 -3.05
CA LEU A 6 15.28 16.52 -1.90
C LEU A 6 15.29 18.00 -1.47
N GLN A 7 14.89 18.30 -0.22
CA GLN A 7 15.18 19.60 0.40
C GLN A 7 15.89 19.50 1.76
N ALA A 8 16.83 20.41 1.98
CA ALA A 8 17.72 20.47 3.13
C ALA A 8 17.10 21.24 4.32
N ALA A 9 17.32 20.74 5.55
CA ALA A 9 16.76 21.23 6.79
C ALA A 9 17.41 22.54 7.29
N GLY A 10 16.58 23.53 7.64
CA GLY A 10 16.95 24.72 8.42
C GLY A 10 16.50 24.58 9.88
N LYS A 11 17.42 24.84 10.83
CA LYS A 11 17.17 24.80 12.30
C LYS A 11 16.41 26.04 12.76
N GLY A 12 15.18 25.85 13.27
CA GLY A 12 14.42 26.87 14.00
C GLY A 12 13.77 26.24 15.26
N SER A 13 14.07 26.81 16.44
CA SER A 13 13.52 26.38 17.73
C SER A 13 12.07 26.85 17.86
N VAL A 14 11.12 25.94 17.96
CA VAL A 14 9.69 26.20 18.16
C VAL A 14 9.23 25.65 19.50
N LYS A 15 8.44 26.44 20.23
CA LYS A 15 7.81 26.06 21.50
C LYS A 15 6.85 24.89 21.29
N GLN A 16 7.10 23.79 22.00
CA GLN A 16 6.23 22.61 21.97
C GLN A 16 4.87 22.93 22.60
N THR A 17 3.83 22.78 21.81
CA THR A 17 2.45 22.60 22.28
C THR A 17 2.28 21.12 22.62
N PRO A 18 1.57 20.73 23.69
CA PRO A 18 1.38 19.32 24.00
C PRO A 18 0.62 18.60 22.86
N VAL A 19 1.19 17.50 22.39
CA VAL A 19 0.54 16.58 21.45
C VAL A 19 -0.59 15.89 22.20
N PRO A 20 -1.83 15.84 21.68
CA PRO A 20 -2.90 15.06 22.30
C PRO A 20 -2.49 13.58 22.34
N THR A 21 -2.62 12.97 23.52
CA THR A 21 -2.42 11.52 23.66
C THR A 21 -3.68 10.83 23.14
N VAL A 22 -3.60 10.22 21.97
CA VAL A 22 -4.68 9.40 21.42
C VAL A 22 -4.81 8.15 22.27
N THR A 23 -5.97 7.97 22.89
CA THR A 23 -6.27 6.75 23.65
C THR A 23 -7.05 5.82 22.74
N VAL A 24 -6.43 4.74 22.29
CA VAL A 24 -7.12 3.68 21.55
C VAL A 24 -8.15 3.03 22.51
N SER A 25 -9.42 3.05 22.16
CA SER A 25 -10.48 2.43 22.97
C SER A 25 -10.32 0.91 22.96
N GLU A 26 -10.25 0.31 24.15
CA GLU A 26 -10.14 -1.15 24.34
C GLU A 26 -11.49 -1.91 24.13
N GLU A 27 -12.57 -1.25 23.78
CA GLU A 27 -13.84 -1.95 23.52
C GLU A 27 -13.78 -2.69 22.18
N PRO A 28 -14.25 -3.96 22.12
CA PRO A 28 -14.36 -4.67 20.85
C PRO A 28 -15.39 -3.95 19.98
N LEU A 29 -14.88 -3.30 18.93
CA LEU A 29 -15.68 -2.54 17.98
C LEU A 29 -16.66 -3.49 17.26
N ALA A 30 -17.94 -3.21 17.39
CA ALA A 30 -18.97 -3.89 16.60
C ALA A 30 -18.64 -3.67 15.11
N THR A 31 -18.67 -4.75 14.34
CA THR A 31 -18.50 -4.66 12.88
C THR A 31 -19.61 -3.76 12.34
N PRO A 32 -19.30 -2.61 11.70
CA PRO A 32 -20.34 -1.74 11.17
C PRO A 32 -21.14 -2.49 10.11
N GLU A 33 -22.46 -2.34 10.15
CA GLU A 33 -23.33 -2.78 9.07
C GLU A 33 -22.98 -1.98 7.78
N PRO A 34 -23.09 -2.58 6.58
CA PRO A 34 -22.87 -1.87 5.33
C PRO A 34 -23.80 -0.63 5.25
N GLY A 35 -23.21 0.56 5.19
CA GLY A 35 -23.94 1.83 5.07
C GLY A 35 -23.97 2.69 6.33
N GLU A 36 -23.32 2.31 7.44
CA GLU A 36 -23.18 3.20 8.60
C GLU A 36 -22.20 4.35 8.32
N PRO A 37 -22.57 5.61 8.67
CA PRO A 37 -21.66 6.74 8.54
C PRO A 37 -20.50 6.57 9.52
N GLY A 38 -19.25 6.52 9.02
CA GLY A 38 -18.07 6.55 9.87
C GLY A 38 -16.88 5.70 9.44
N ASN A 39 -17.04 4.73 8.53
CA ASN A 39 -15.90 3.99 8.01
C ASN A 39 -15.64 4.38 6.54
N PRO A 40 -14.53 5.11 6.24
CA PRO A 40 -14.22 5.54 4.88
C PRO A 40 -14.08 4.35 3.92
N ARG A 41 -13.62 3.20 4.40
CA ARG A 41 -13.44 1.98 3.60
C ARG A 41 -14.72 1.31 3.10
N SER A 42 -15.89 1.73 3.55
CA SER A 42 -17.14 1.16 3.03
C SER A 42 -17.31 1.40 1.52
N SER A 43 -16.75 2.48 1.00
CA SER A 43 -16.77 2.83 -0.43
C SER A 43 -15.69 2.09 -1.25
N TYR A 44 -14.59 1.65 -0.63
CA TYR A 44 -13.47 0.99 -1.29
C TYR A 44 -13.60 -0.54 -1.41
N LYS A 45 -14.65 -1.13 -0.89
CA LYS A 45 -14.83 -2.60 -0.89
C LYS A 45 -15.20 -3.20 -2.24
N LEU A 46 -15.21 -2.42 -3.30
CA LEU A 46 -15.61 -2.85 -4.63
C LEU A 46 -14.45 -3.41 -5.45
N GLY A 47 -13.21 -3.03 -5.15
CA GLY A 47 -12.03 -3.53 -5.83
C GLY A 47 -11.65 -4.97 -5.45
N SER A 48 -10.63 -5.52 -6.11
CA SER A 48 -10.15 -6.88 -5.90
C SER A 48 -9.52 -7.10 -4.52
N ALA A 49 -8.82 -6.11 -3.99
CA ALA A 49 -8.16 -6.18 -2.68
C ALA A 49 -9.15 -6.16 -1.51
N ARG A 50 -10.24 -5.40 -1.63
CA ARG A 50 -11.34 -5.29 -0.65
C ARG A 50 -10.85 -4.80 0.72
N SER A 51 -10.97 -5.62 1.78
CA SER A 51 -10.63 -5.20 3.14
C SER A 51 -9.42 -5.97 3.67
N LEU A 52 -8.50 -5.25 4.31
CA LEU A 52 -7.29 -5.82 4.93
C LEU A 52 -7.63 -6.47 6.28
N GLU A 53 -8.43 -7.52 6.24
CA GLU A 53 -8.81 -8.37 7.38
C GLU A 53 -8.93 -9.83 6.96
N GLY A 54 -8.51 -10.76 7.83
CA GLY A 54 -8.50 -12.19 7.55
C GLY A 54 -7.50 -12.53 6.44
N LYS A 55 -7.80 -13.55 5.66
CA LYS A 55 -6.90 -14.01 4.60
C LYS A 55 -7.10 -13.18 3.33
N ASN A 56 -6.01 -12.64 2.81
CA ASN A 56 -5.93 -11.97 1.51
C ASN A 56 -4.76 -12.56 0.71
N LEU A 57 -4.92 -12.64 -0.59
CA LEU A 57 -3.89 -13.12 -1.50
C LEU A 57 -3.11 -11.95 -2.07
N ILE A 58 -1.83 -12.16 -2.29
CA ILE A 58 -0.99 -11.28 -3.11
C ILE A 58 -0.60 -12.07 -4.36
N TYR A 59 -1.12 -11.65 -5.50
CA TYR A 59 -0.71 -12.19 -6.79
C TYR A 59 0.53 -11.45 -7.29
N SER A 60 1.57 -12.18 -7.70
CA SER A 60 2.84 -11.62 -8.17
C SER A 60 2.98 -11.82 -9.67
N LEU A 61 2.84 -10.75 -10.47
CA LEU A 61 3.04 -10.76 -11.91
C LEU A 61 4.43 -10.20 -12.23
N PHE A 62 5.33 -11.04 -12.75
CA PHE A 62 6.68 -10.64 -13.14
C PHE A 62 6.74 -10.23 -14.61
N VAL A 63 7.07 -8.97 -14.88
CA VAL A 63 7.10 -8.38 -16.22
C VAL A 63 8.53 -8.18 -16.69
N ASP A 64 8.89 -8.88 -17.75
CA ASP A 64 10.13 -8.66 -18.45
C ASP A 64 10.05 -7.43 -19.37
N THR A 65 11.14 -6.71 -19.48
CA THR A 65 11.29 -5.59 -20.42
C THR A 65 12.20 -5.99 -21.59
N PRO A 66 12.26 -5.22 -22.70
CA PRO A 66 13.19 -5.49 -23.78
C PRO A 66 14.66 -5.52 -23.35
N ASP A 67 14.99 -4.77 -22.30
CA ASP A 67 16.35 -4.58 -21.83
C ASP A 67 16.70 -5.45 -20.61
N ALA A 68 15.72 -6.06 -19.95
CA ALA A 68 15.94 -6.85 -18.73
C ALA A 68 14.89 -7.94 -18.52
N GLU A 69 15.35 -9.15 -18.20
CA GLU A 69 14.52 -10.29 -17.83
C GLU A 69 14.65 -10.58 -16.34
N TRP A 70 13.56 -11.01 -15.70
CA TRP A 70 13.57 -11.46 -14.32
C TRP A 70 14.31 -12.78 -14.17
N THR A 71 15.44 -12.76 -13.46
CA THR A 71 16.12 -13.99 -13.04
C THR A 71 15.50 -14.55 -11.76
N ASP A 72 15.69 -15.85 -11.50
CA ASP A 72 15.23 -16.47 -10.24
C ASP A 72 15.82 -15.77 -9.01
N ARG A 73 17.06 -15.28 -9.12
CA ARG A 73 17.72 -14.53 -8.05
C ARG A 73 17.00 -13.21 -7.77
N ASP A 74 16.62 -12.47 -8.82
CA ASP A 74 15.97 -11.17 -8.67
C ASP A 74 14.54 -11.33 -8.18
N LYS A 75 13.80 -12.35 -8.66
CA LYS A 75 12.49 -12.74 -8.14
C LYS A 75 12.57 -13.06 -6.64
N LYS A 76 13.53 -13.89 -6.21
CA LYS A 76 13.74 -14.22 -4.79
C LYS A 76 14.05 -12.99 -3.94
N LYS A 77 14.78 -12.01 -4.47
CA LYS A 77 15.04 -10.75 -3.77
C LYS A 77 13.76 -9.92 -3.61
N ALA A 78 12.99 -9.77 -4.67
CA ALA A 78 11.71 -9.06 -4.63
C ALA A 78 10.74 -9.70 -3.62
N LEU A 79 10.61 -11.02 -3.64
CA LEU A 79 9.75 -11.76 -2.75
C LEU A 79 10.22 -11.74 -1.29
N LYS A 80 11.51 -11.65 -1.05
CA LYS A 80 12.04 -11.42 0.31
C LYS A 80 11.59 -10.05 0.86
N ASN A 81 11.63 -9.01 0.04
CA ASN A 81 11.15 -7.69 0.45
C ASN A 81 9.63 -7.71 0.69
N LEU A 82 8.88 -8.44 -0.13
CA LEU A 82 7.46 -8.65 0.06
C LEU A 82 7.13 -9.39 1.36
N GLU A 83 7.94 -10.40 1.75
CA GLU A 83 7.77 -11.10 3.01
C GLU A 83 7.99 -10.16 4.22
N ILE A 84 9.00 -9.28 4.15
CA ILE A 84 9.23 -8.27 5.20
C ILE A 84 8.03 -7.31 5.28
N ALA A 85 7.49 -6.87 4.15
CA ALA A 85 6.31 -6.00 4.11
C ALA A 85 5.07 -6.70 4.69
N LYS A 86 4.86 -7.97 4.36
CA LYS A 86 3.81 -8.81 4.94
C LYS A 86 3.92 -8.89 6.46
N GLU A 87 5.11 -9.25 6.98
CA GLU A 87 5.35 -9.38 8.43
C GLU A 87 5.08 -8.05 9.15
N TYR A 88 5.46 -6.93 8.56
CA TYR A 88 5.16 -5.60 9.06
C TYR A 88 3.65 -5.36 9.13
N ILE A 89 2.93 -5.50 8.01
CA ILE A 89 1.47 -5.27 7.94
C ILE A 89 0.71 -6.16 8.93
N GLU A 90 1.08 -7.43 9.02
CA GLU A 90 0.45 -8.37 9.96
C GLU A 90 0.75 -8.04 11.42
N THR A 91 1.91 -7.43 11.69
CA THR A 91 2.31 -7.00 13.04
C THR A 91 1.57 -5.73 13.43
N GLU A 92 1.51 -4.74 12.53
CA GLU A 92 0.73 -3.53 12.76
C GLU A 92 -0.76 -3.83 12.95
N ALA A 93 -1.33 -4.74 12.15
CA ALA A 93 -2.72 -5.16 12.31
C ALA A 93 -3.01 -5.71 13.73
N LYS A 94 -2.07 -6.47 14.32
CA LYS A 94 -2.23 -6.99 15.68
C LYS A 94 -2.26 -5.89 16.73
N SER A 95 -1.52 -4.78 16.56
CA SER A 95 -1.56 -3.63 17.47
C SER A 95 -2.94 -2.97 17.50
N TYR A 96 -3.69 -3.06 16.40
CA TYR A 96 -5.09 -2.63 16.26
C TYR A 96 -6.09 -3.76 16.50
N HIS A 97 -5.70 -4.86 17.14
CA HIS A 97 -6.55 -6.03 17.41
C HIS A 97 -7.19 -6.66 16.15
N LYS A 98 -6.56 -6.49 15.00
CA LYS A 98 -6.98 -7.08 13.73
C LYS A 98 -6.18 -8.33 13.41
N LYS A 99 -6.86 -9.29 12.76
CA LYS A 99 -6.21 -10.47 12.22
C LYS A 99 -6.08 -10.30 10.71
N VAL A 100 -4.86 -10.16 10.24
CA VAL A 100 -4.49 -10.17 8.83
C VAL A 100 -3.64 -11.40 8.56
N ASP A 101 -3.85 -12.03 7.41
CA ASP A 101 -3.13 -13.22 6.92
C ASP A 101 -2.89 -12.98 5.42
N LEU A 102 -1.72 -12.47 5.05
CA LEU A 102 -1.33 -12.22 3.67
C LEU A 102 -0.60 -13.45 3.12
N VAL A 103 -1.14 -14.04 2.07
CA VAL A 103 -0.50 -15.15 1.36
C VAL A 103 0.32 -14.57 0.21
N VAL A 104 1.64 -14.62 0.34
CA VAL A 104 2.61 -14.01 -0.59
C VAL A 104 3.61 -15.00 -1.19
N ASP A 105 3.65 -16.22 -0.66
CA ASP A 105 4.61 -17.26 -1.07
C ASP A 105 4.18 -17.92 -2.38
N PHE A 106 5.00 -17.78 -3.39
CA PHE A 106 4.78 -18.37 -4.72
C PHE A 106 5.38 -19.78 -4.85
N GLU A 107 6.32 -20.18 -4.01
CA GLU A 107 6.90 -21.54 -4.03
C GLU A 107 5.88 -22.56 -3.54
N GLU A 108 5.05 -22.18 -2.56
CA GLU A 108 3.95 -22.99 -2.03
C GLU A 108 2.65 -22.83 -2.86
N TYR A 109 2.43 -21.66 -3.45
CA TYR A 109 1.20 -21.31 -4.15
C TYR A 109 1.49 -20.87 -5.59
N GLU A 110 1.93 -21.82 -6.44
CA GLU A 110 2.35 -21.55 -7.84
C GLU A 110 1.31 -20.82 -8.69
N ASP A 111 0.02 -20.95 -8.37
CA ASP A 111 -1.06 -20.24 -9.06
C ASP A 111 -1.29 -18.80 -8.59
N LEU A 112 -0.50 -18.31 -7.64
CA LEU A 112 -0.43 -16.91 -7.26
C LEU A 112 0.72 -16.15 -7.92
N THR A 113 1.28 -16.69 -9.00
CA THR A 113 2.33 -16.04 -9.77
C THR A 113 2.09 -16.14 -11.27
N GLY A 114 2.48 -15.12 -11.99
CA GLY A 114 2.41 -15.04 -13.44
C GLY A 114 3.66 -14.39 -14.03
N SER A 115 3.74 -14.41 -15.35
CA SER A 115 4.80 -13.74 -16.09
C SER A 115 4.23 -13.08 -17.33
N ALA A 116 4.73 -11.90 -17.65
CA ALA A 116 4.40 -11.14 -18.85
C ALA A 116 5.65 -10.50 -19.44
N ARG A 117 5.52 -9.93 -20.63
CA ARG A 117 6.60 -9.20 -21.30
C ARG A 117 6.02 -8.02 -22.05
N ILE A 118 6.58 -6.84 -21.83
CA ILE A 118 6.33 -5.67 -22.68
C ILE A 118 7.27 -5.67 -23.89
N ASN A 119 6.79 -5.10 -25.01
CA ASN A 119 7.55 -5.00 -26.25
C ASN A 119 8.00 -3.57 -26.58
N PHE A 120 7.76 -2.61 -25.69
CA PHE A 120 8.19 -1.23 -25.80
C PHE A 120 9.21 -0.89 -24.70
N SER A 121 9.96 0.20 -24.92
CA SER A 121 11.00 0.62 -24.00
C SER A 121 10.45 1.50 -22.89
N LEU A 122 10.95 1.31 -21.66
CA LEU A 122 10.65 2.16 -20.50
C LEU A 122 11.80 3.18 -20.30
N LYS A 123 12.06 4.05 -21.29
CA LYS A 123 13.13 5.02 -21.19
C LYS A 123 12.71 6.27 -20.44
N ASP A 124 13.63 6.81 -19.64
CA ASP A 124 13.42 8.07 -18.96
C ASP A 124 12.99 9.18 -19.92
N GLY A 125 11.92 9.90 -19.57
CA GLY A 125 11.37 11.03 -20.35
C GLY A 125 10.39 10.64 -21.45
N GLU A 126 10.07 9.37 -21.64
CA GLU A 126 8.94 8.92 -22.45
C GLU A 126 7.73 8.66 -21.53
N ASP A 127 6.55 9.03 -22.03
CA ASP A 127 5.27 8.78 -21.32
C ASP A 127 4.86 7.32 -21.58
N TYR A 128 5.44 6.40 -20.80
CA TYR A 128 5.16 4.96 -20.92
C TYR A 128 4.09 4.46 -19.95
N GLU A 129 3.68 5.29 -18.99
CA GLU A 129 2.78 4.87 -17.90
C GLU A 129 1.43 4.42 -18.47
N GLU A 130 0.82 5.22 -19.37
CA GLU A 130 -0.46 4.87 -19.98
C GLU A 130 -0.37 3.56 -20.79
N ALA A 131 0.69 3.38 -21.58
CA ALA A 131 0.89 2.15 -22.35
C ALA A 131 1.16 0.93 -21.46
N LEU A 132 1.86 1.11 -20.35
CA LEU A 132 2.09 0.05 -19.36
C LEU A 132 0.81 -0.33 -18.65
N ASP A 133 -0.01 0.63 -18.26
CA ASP A 133 -1.29 0.41 -17.58
C ASP A 133 -2.29 -0.31 -18.48
N GLU A 134 -2.35 0.01 -19.77
CA GLU A 134 -3.17 -0.72 -20.76
C GLU A 134 -2.74 -2.20 -20.87
N GLU A 135 -1.44 -2.48 -20.97
CA GLU A 135 -0.92 -3.86 -20.99
C GLU A 135 -1.22 -4.61 -19.68
N ILE A 136 -1.01 -3.95 -18.54
CA ILE A 136 -1.31 -4.52 -17.23
C ILE A 136 -2.78 -4.90 -17.14
N ALA A 137 -3.69 -4.02 -17.49
CA ALA A 137 -5.13 -4.29 -17.44
C ALA A 137 -5.48 -5.55 -18.26
N GLY A 138 -4.93 -5.69 -19.46
CA GLY A 138 -5.11 -6.86 -20.30
C GLY A 138 -4.57 -8.15 -19.64
N TRP A 139 -3.39 -8.12 -19.06
CA TRP A 139 -2.82 -9.30 -18.40
C TRP A 139 -3.59 -9.71 -17.15
N LEU A 140 -4.08 -8.75 -16.37
CA LEU A 140 -4.87 -9.03 -15.17
C LEU A 140 -6.19 -9.71 -15.54
N GLU A 141 -6.84 -9.26 -16.62
CA GLU A 141 -8.07 -9.88 -17.13
C GLU A 141 -7.80 -11.30 -17.65
N ASP A 142 -6.73 -11.49 -18.41
CA ASP A 142 -6.43 -12.77 -19.07
C ASP A 142 -5.87 -13.83 -18.12
N GLN A 143 -5.07 -13.44 -17.10
CA GLN A 143 -4.29 -14.39 -16.29
C GLN A 143 -4.88 -14.65 -14.89
N ILE A 144 -5.73 -13.76 -14.36
CA ILE A 144 -6.18 -13.88 -12.98
C ILE A 144 -7.67 -14.14 -12.89
N ASP A 145 -8.04 -15.37 -12.57
CA ASP A 145 -9.41 -15.71 -12.18
C ASP A 145 -9.59 -15.42 -10.68
N TYR A 146 -9.93 -14.15 -10.37
CA TYR A 146 -10.10 -13.65 -9.00
C TYR A 146 -11.12 -14.47 -8.19
N GLU A 147 -12.24 -14.87 -8.82
CA GLU A 147 -13.28 -15.63 -8.14
C GLU A 147 -12.81 -17.05 -7.80
N ALA A 148 -12.18 -17.74 -8.76
CA ALA A 148 -11.65 -19.07 -8.54
C ALA A 148 -10.55 -19.09 -7.47
N LEU A 149 -9.61 -18.12 -7.49
CA LEU A 149 -8.53 -18.01 -6.52
C LEU A 149 -9.06 -17.70 -5.12
N THR A 150 -9.91 -16.69 -4.96
CA THR A 150 -10.47 -16.34 -3.65
C THR A 150 -11.28 -17.49 -3.06
N LYS A 151 -12.03 -18.21 -3.88
CA LYS A 151 -12.78 -19.40 -3.46
C LYS A 151 -11.86 -20.55 -3.07
N LYS A 152 -10.82 -20.84 -3.87
CA LYS A 152 -9.84 -21.90 -3.62
C LYS A 152 -9.14 -21.72 -2.27
N TYR A 153 -8.65 -20.52 -2.03
CA TYR A 153 -7.90 -20.18 -0.82
C TYR A 153 -8.76 -19.69 0.35
N LYS A 154 -10.07 -19.55 0.15
CA LYS A 154 -11.02 -18.94 1.11
C LYS A 154 -10.55 -17.57 1.57
N ALA A 155 -10.06 -16.78 0.62
CA ALA A 155 -9.58 -15.43 0.85
C ALA A 155 -10.70 -14.40 0.70
N LYS A 156 -10.54 -13.24 1.31
CA LYS A 156 -11.48 -12.12 1.22
C LYS A 156 -11.23 -11.27 -0.02
N GLY A 157 -9.98 -11.16 -0.46
CA GLY A 157 -9.58 -10.37 -1.61
C GLY A 157 -8.23 -10.78 -2.15
N ILE A 158 -7.85 -10.17 -3.27
CA ILE A 158 -6.56 -10.32 -3.94
C ILE A 158 -6.01 -8.94 -4.24
N ALA A 159 -4.81 -8.64 -3.74
CA ALA A 159 -4.00 -7.53 -4.21
C ALA A 159 -3.01 -8.04 -5.25
N THR A 160 -2.80 -7.30 -6.33
CA THR A 160 -1.88 -7.70 -7.38
C THR A 160 -0.65 -6.80 -7.38
N ILE A 161 0.54 -7.41 -7.38
CA ILE A 161 1.80 -6.69 -7.56
C ILE A 161 2.35 -7.02 -8.95
N VAL A 162 2.52 -6.00 -9.77
CA VAL A 162 3.14 -6.07 -11.08
C VAL A 162 4.61 -5.68 -10.93
N PHE A 163 5.49 -6.66 -10.89
CA PHE A 163 6.94 -6.45 -10.76
C PHE A 163 7.54 -6.15 -12.13
N VAL A 164 8.05 -4.94 -12.32
CA VAL A 164 8.69 -4.51 -13.56
C VAL A 164 10.21 -4.47 -13.40
N ASN A 165 10.94 -5.25 -14.21
CA ASN A 165 12.40 -5.30 -14.14
C ASN A 165 13.04 -4.08 -14.83
N HIS A 166 12.77 -2.91 -14.29
CA HIS A 166 13.32 -1.62 -14.71
C HIS A 166 13.43 -0.70 -13.50
N LYS A 167 14.14 0.42 -13.65
CA LYS A 167 14.11 1.52 -12.68
C LYS A 167 12.96 2.46 -13.03
N GLY A 168 12.16 2.83 -12.07
CA GLY A 168 11.02 3.73 -12.24
C GLY A 168 10.46 4.17 -10.89
N SER A 169 9.41 4.95 -10.92
CA SER A 169 8.65 5.32 -9.73
C SER A 169 7.54 4.28 -9.51
N THR A 170 7.56 3.62 -8.37
CA THR A 170 6.51 2.68 -7.96
C THR A 170 5.21 3.42 -7.66
N TYR A 171 4.07 2.84 -8.01
CA TYR A 171 2.75 3.45 -7.82
C TYR A 171 1.65 2.40 -7.69
N ALA A 172 0.56 2.75 -7.02
CA ALA A 172 -0.64 1.93 -6.92
C ALA A 172 -1.75 2.45 -7.85
N ILE A 173 -2.53 1.54 -8.42
CA ILE A 173 -3.72 1.82 -9.21
C ILE A 173 -4.92 1.36 -8.40
N CYS A 174 -5.59 2.32 -7.76
CA CYS A 174 -6.75 2.11 -6.91
C CYS A 174 -7.99 2.75 -7.52
N TYR A 175 -9.13 2.09 -7.37
CA TYR A 175 -10.40 2.57 -7.90
C TYR A 175 -11.35 2.86 -6.75
N ASP A 176 -11.57 4.14 -6.49
CA ASP A 176 -12.49 4.60 -5.46
C ASP A 176 -13.94 4.57 -5.98
N GLY A 177 -14.79 3.82 -5.29
CA GLY A 177 -16.23 3.77 -5.60
C GLY A 177 -16.60 3.12 -6.94
N VAL A 178 -15.64 2.48 -7.63
CA VAL A 178 -15.86 1.78 -8.90
C VAL A 178 -15.79 0.28 -8.66
N ASP A 179 -16.75 -0.46 -9.21
CA ASP A 179 -16.70 -1.93 -9.18
C ASP A 179 -15.69 -2.43 -10.23
N ASN A 180 -14.42 -2.37 -9.86
CA ASN A 180 -13.32 -2.81 -10.72
C ASN A 180 -12.45 -3.81 -9.96
N PRO A 181 -12.40 -5.09 -10.39
CA PRO A 181 -11.61 -6.12 -9.73
C PRO A 181 -10.09 -6.00 -10.00
N GLN A 182 -9.65 -5.12 -10.88
CA GLN A 182 -8.28 -5.09 -11.41
C GLN A 182 -7.35 -4.10 -10.70
N GLU A 183 -7.51 -3.94 -9.39
CA GLU A 183 -6.59 -3.11 -8.60
C GLU A 183 -5.21 -3.76 -8.52
N SER A 184 -4.18 -2.97 -8.79
CA SER A 184 -2.79 -3.42 -8.80
C SER A 184 -1.83 -2.33 -8.34
N LEU A 185 -0.63 -2.73 -7.97
CA LEU A 185 0.48 -1.82 -7.81
C LEU A 185 1.61 -2.20 -8.78
N VAL A 186 2.28 -1.22 -9.31
CA VAL A 186 3.46 -1.38 -10.18
C VAL A 186 4.71 -1.17 -9.35
N MET A 187 5.45 -2.26 -9.13
CA MET A 187 6.66 -2.30 -8.32
C MET A 187 7.90 -2.38 -9.22
N PHE A 188 8.67 -1.32 -9.27
CA PHE A 188 9.92 -1.31 -10.02
C PHE A 188 11.06 -2.00 -9.27
N ALA A 189 12.04 -2.50 -10.03
CA ALA A 189 13.16 -3.23 -9.45
C ALA A 189 14.03 -2.33 -8.56
N GLY A 190 14.38 -2.83 -7.38
CA GLY A 190 15.32 -2.18 -6.47
C GLY A 190 14.71 -1.47 -5.27
N GLU A 191 13.39 -1.45 -5.17
CA GLU A 191 12.69 -0.86 -4.04
C GLU A 191 12.98 -1.57 -2.71
N VAL A 192 12.84 -0.83 -1.61
CA VAL A 192 13.04 -1.32 -0.23
C VAL A 192 11.74 -1.84 0.36
N PRO A 193 11.78 -2.70 1.40
CA PRO A 193 10.56 -3.29 1.98
C PRO A 193 9.49 -2.27 2.42
N ALA A 194 9.89 -1.09 2.90
CA ALA A 194 8.94 -0.06 3.32
C ALA A 194 8.09 0.46 2.15
N VAL A 195 8.66 0.57 0.93
CA VAL A 195 7.91 0.92 -0.28
C VAL A 195 6.88 -0.16 -0.59
N TYR A 196 7.23 -1.45 -0.47
CA TYR A 196 6.27 -2.54 -0.67
C TYR A 196 5.08 -2.44 0.28
N ALA A 197 5.33 -2.20 1.58
CA ALA A 197 4.26 -2.07 2.56
C ALA A 197 3.39 -0.84 2.28
N HIS A 198 3.99 0.31 1.97
CA HIS A 198 3.33 1.55 1.62
C HIS A 198 2.34 1.36 0.44
N GLU A 199 2.83 0.82 -0.66
CA GLU A 199 2.01 0.63 -1.86
C GLU A 199 0.94 -0.46 -1.69
N ILE A 200 1.22 -1.53 -0.94
CA ILE A 200 0.20 -2.52 -0.60
C ILE A 200 -0.91 -1.88 0.22
N LEU A 201 -0.58 -1.02 1.19
CA LEU A 201 -1.59 -0.35 2.02
C LEU A 201 -2.52 0.54 1.19
N HIS A 202 -2.04 1.17 0.10
CA HIS A 202 -2.89 1.89 -0.85
C HIS A 202 -3.99 1.01 -1.43
N LEU A 203 -3.69 -0.21 -1.88
CA LEU A 203 -4.68 -1.15 -2.43
C LEU A 203 -5.78 -1.50 -1.42
N PHE A 204 -5.51 -1.32 -0.13
CA PHE A 204 -6.47 -1.51 0.93
C PHE A 204 -7.04 -0.19 1.49
N GLY A 205 -6.73 0.96 0.85
CA GLY A 205 -7.35 2.27 1.07
C GLY A 205 -6.64 3.21 2.01
N ALA A 206 -5.37 2.96 2.30
CA ALA A 206 -4.54 3.99 2.90
C ALA A 206 -4.29 5.10 1.88
N HIS A 207 -4.20 6.33 2.36
CA HIS A 207 -3.90 7.51 1.56
C HIS A 207 -2.54 8.07 1.92
N ASP A 208 -1.89 8.69 0.95
CA ASP A 208 -0.67 9.46 1.19
C ASP A 208 -0.91 10.61 2.17
N LEU A 209 0.01 10.77 3.10
CA LEU A 209 -0.07 11.77 4.18
C LEU A 209 1.04 12.83 4.09
N TYR A 210 1.69 12.96 2.93
CA TYR A 210 2.72 13.97 2.65
C TYR A 210 2.21 15.06 1.70
N GLU A 211 2.99 16.13 1.57
CA GLU A 211 2.71 17.25 0.66
C GLU A 211 2.60 16.76 -0.79
N ASP A 212 1.72 17.40 -1.56
CA ASP A 212 1.36 17.05 -2.95
C ASP A 212 0.46 15.81 -3.11
N ALA A 213 0.05 15.20 -2.00
CA ALA A 213 -0.94 14.15 -1.96
C ALA A 213 -2.39 14.71 -1.92
N GLU A 214 -3.34 13.87 -1.53
CA GLU A 214 -4.77 14.21 -1.57
C GLU A 214 -5.21 15.19 -0.47
N TYR A 215 -4.40 15.39 0.59
CA TYR A 215 -4.75 16.21 1.74
C TYR A 215 -4.14 17.61 1.69
N THR A 216 -4.73 18.51 2.47
CA THR A 216 -4.22 19.88 2.61
C THR A 216 -2.89 19.90 3.36
N GLU A 217 -2.07 20.94 3.12
CA GLU A 217 -0.81 21.20 3.81
C GLU A 217 -0.97 21.11 5.35
N GLU A 218 -2.12 21.59 5.89
CA GLU A 218 -2.40 21.58 7.33
C GLU A 218 -2.48 20.15 7.89
N VAL A 219 -3.11 19.21 7.18
CA VAL A 219 -3.16 17.78 7.58
C VAL A 219 -1.77 17.16 7.51
N CYS A 220 -1.06 17.39 6.42
CA CYS A 220 0.28 16.83 6.23
C CYS A 220 1.28 17.34 7.28
N GLU A 221 1.24 18.62 7.62
CA GLU A 221 2.05 19.20 8.69
C GLU A 221 1.65 18.65 10.09
N TYR A 222 0.37 18.37 10.32
CA TYR A 222 -0.07 17.71 11.54
C TYR A 222 0.49 16.29 11.63
N VAL A 223 0.33 15.48 10.57
CA VAL A 223 0.85 14.09 10.52
C VAL A 223 2.36 14.06 10.73
N LYS A 224 3.11 14.87 10.01
CA LYS A 224 4.57 15.02 10.15
C LYS A 224 5.00 15.32 11.56
N LYS A 225 4.21 16.07 12.32
CA LYS A 225 4.52 16.43 13.71
C LYS A 225 4.06 15.38 14.70
N ALA A 226 2.87 14.80 14.51
CA ALA A 226 2.26 13.85 15.44
C ALA A 226 2.81 12.43 15.22
N TYR A 227 3.09 12.06 13.98
CA TYR A 227 3.48 10.73 13.51
C TYR A 227 4.66 10.84 12.52
N PRO A 228 5.87 11.28 12.96
CA PRO A 228 6.99 11.58 12.06
C PRO A 228 7.50 10.38 11.27
N ASP A 229 7.27 9.17 11.80
CA ASP A 229 7.72 7.90 11.21
C ASP A 229 6.58 7.12 10.55
N GLU A 230 5.41 7.77 10.33
CA GLU A 230 4.24 7.18 9.66
C GLU A 230 4.59 6.68 8.26
N ILE A 231 4.24 5.41 7.97
CA ILE A 231 4.60 4.76 6.70
C ILE A 231 3.96 5.43 5.47
N MET A 232 2.74 5.97 5.58
CA MET A 232 2.10 6.72 4.49
C MET A 232 2.57 8.16 4.37
N TYR A 233 3.42 8.62 5.31
CA TYR A 233 4.11 9.90 5.26
C TYR A 233 5.55 9.75 4.74
N THR A 234 6.26 8.71 5.16
CA THR A 234 7.66 8.47 4.76
C THR A 234 8.00 6.98 4.77
N VAL A 235 8.80 6.54 3.82
CA VAL A 235 9.36 5.17 3.75
C VAL A 235 10.80 5.11 4.28
N LYS A 236 11.29 6.19 4.89
CA LYS A 236 12.63 6.30 5.46
C LYS A 236 12.62 5.96 6.95
N ASP A 237 13.76 5.48 7.46
CA ASP A 237 13.98 5.28 8.89
C ASP A 237 14.17 6.63 9.64
N GLU A 238 14.26 6.58 10.97
CA GLU A 238 14.47 7.75 11.84
C GLU A 238 15.71 8.58 11.47
N GLU A 239 16.71 7.97 10.84
CA GLU A 239 17.90 8.67 10.34
C GLU A 239 17.75 9.20 8.91
N GLY A 240 16.57 9.06 8.30
CA GLY A 240 16.26 9.52 6.96
C GLY A 240 16.85 8.66 5.84
N ARG A 241 17.12 7.37 6.10
CA ARG A 241 17.70 6.41 5.16
C ARG A 241 16.68 5.36 4.73
N LEU A 242 16.87 4.82 3.54
CA LEU A 242 16.13 3.65 3.07
C LEU A 242 16.75 2.37 3.65
N ASN A 243 15.96 1.57 4.35
CA ASN A 243 16.41 0.33 4.97
C ASN A 243 16.02 -0.88 4.11
N ASN A 244 17.00 -1.71 3.78
CA ASN A 244 16.83 -2.90 2.92
C ASN A 244 16.53 -4.20 3.69
N SER A 245 16.49 -4.16 5.01
CA SER A 245 16.41 -5.37 5.84
C SER A 245 15.21 -5.44 6.76
N GLU A 246 14.62 -4.30 7.08
CA GLU A 246 13.48 -4.18 8.01
C GLU A 246 12.70 -2.90 7.74
N ILE A 247 11.49 -2.80 8.27
CA ILE A 247 10.65 -1.61 8.25
C ILE A 247 10.61 -1.09 9.68
N GLN A 248 11.06 0.16 9.88
CA GLN A 248 11.09 0.82 11.18
C GLN A 248 9.97 1.86 11.33
N ASN A 249 9.24 2.09 10.26
CA ASN A 249 8.11 3.01 10.22
C ASN A 249 6.96 2.53 11.11
N GLU A 250 6.15 3.47 11.59
CA GLU A 250 4.92 3.21 12.33
C GLU A 250 3.71 3.26 11.39
N LEU A 251 2.61 2.63 11.80
CA LEU A 251 1.30 2.77 11.18
C LEU A 251 0.39 3.52 12.13
N SER A 252 0.09 4.79 11.81
CA SER A 252 -0.68 5.67 12.68
C SER A 252 -2.17 5.30 12.78
N PRO A 253 -2.89 5.85 13.78
CA PRO A 253 -4.34 5.75 13.84
C PRO A 253 -5.05 6.30 12.58
N VAL A 254 -4.46 7.29 11.89
CA VAL A 254 -5.02 7.85 10.65
C VAL A 254 -5.03 6.79 9.55
N THR A 255 -3.91 6.12 9.32
CA THR A 255 -3.83 5.02 8.35
C THR A 255 -4.69 3.83 8.77
N ALA A 256 -4.70 3.48 10.06
CA ALA A 256 -5.59 2.42 10.57
C ALA A 256 -7.08 2.74 10.35
N TYR A 257 -7.48 4.01 10.44
CA TYR A 257 -8.84 4.46 10.12
C TYR A 257 -9.14 4.32 8.62
N HIS A 258 -8.23 4.71 7.74
CA HIS A 258 -8.37 4.53 6.29
C HIS A 258 -8.48 3.05 5.90
N LEU A 259 -7.72 2.17 6.53
CA LEU A 259 -7.80 0.73 6.34
C LEU A 259 -9.09 0.10 6.90
N GLY A 260 -9.87 0.85 7.69
CA GLY A 260 -11.05 0.36 8.37
C GLY A 260 -10.74 -0.51 9.60
N TRP A 261 -9.52 -0.42 10.13
CA TRP A 261 -9.14 -1.14 11.35
C TRP A 261 -9.70 -0.50 12.61
N VAL A 262 -9.91 0.82 12.59
CA VAL A 262 -10.62 1.60 13.61
C VAL A 262 -11.77 2.38 12.98
N ASN A 263 -12.85 2.61 13.73
CA ASN A 263 -14.05 3.28 13.21
C ASN A 263 -14.06 4.78 13.48
N TYR A 264 -13.21 5.24 14.38
CA TYR A 264 -13.13 6.63 14.79
C TYR A 264 -11.71 6.96 15.26
N ILE A 265 -11.27 8.17 14.95
CA ILE A 265 -10.07 8.82 15.46
C ILE A 265 -10.40 10.28 15.80
N GLU A 266 -9.72 10.85 16.79
CA GLU A 266 -9.97 12.25 17.22
C GLU A 266 -9.61 13.27 16.14
N GLU A 267 -8.67 12.92 15.26
CA GLU A 267 -8.22 13.74 14.14
C GLU A 267 -9.35 14.14 13.20
N ILE A 268 -10.38 13.31 13.01
CA ILE A 268 -11.51 13.63 12.12
C ILE A 268 -12.39 14.76 12.63
N ASP A 269 -12.35 15.08 13.91
CA ASP A 269 -13.06 16.23 14.46
C ASP A 269 -12.33 17.55 14.19
N VAL A 270 -11.02 17.49 14.03
CA VAL A 270 -10.15 18.63 13.67
C VAL A 270 -10.00 18.77 12.16
N PHE A 271 -9.85 17.63 11.47
CA PHE A 271 -9.63 17.52 10.03
C PHE A 271 -10.74 16.70 9.36
N PRO A 272 -11.94 17.26 9.13
CA PRO A 272 -13.07 16.53 8.56
C PRO A 272 -12.80 15.92 7.17
N GLN A 273 -11.82 16.44 6.44
CA GLN A 273 -11.38 15.91 5.14
C GLN A 273 -10.74 14.50 5.24
N LEU A 274 -10.34 14.07 6.43
CA LEU A 274 -9.92 12.67 6.67
C LEU A 274 -11.10 11.69 6.61
N LYS A 275 -12.35 12.19 6.66
CA LYS A 275 -13.55 11.38 6.45
C LYS A 275 -13.78 11.22 4.96
N ARG A 276 -13.37 10.12 4.42
CA ARG A 276 -13.67 9.74 3.03
C ARG A 276 -14.47 8.47 2.94
#